data_43cc476d743769aa40b4bdd360e68b37
#
_entry.id   43cc476d743769aa40b4bdd360e68b37
#
_cell.length_a   1.000
_cell.length_b   1.000
_cell.length_c   1.000
_cell.angle_alpha   90.00
_cell.angle_beta   90.00
_cell.angle_gamma   90.00
#
_symmetry.space_group_name_H-M   'P 1'
#
loop_
_entity.id
_entity.type
_entity.pdbx_description
1 polymer ?
#
loop_
_entity_poly.entity_id
_entity_poly.type
_entity_poly.pdbx_seq_one_letter_code
_entity_poly.pdbx_strand_id
1 'polypeptide(L)'
;MTPPGQMPSLVLPSEVDELDVRRRRVAVPGGWLAAAELGVADAPAWVLAHGAGSSARFLAAAFAAPVLHAGARLVVYDLRGHGASSHARRPCDHHLDVHAADLAAVAASVQGSVTVVGGVSLGAHAAVRAVTAGTRADAVLGCLPAWLGLSRPGRGPHAALAARITREGVGPTIAELRADHALAPWLRATLLADYPRHDAASLEAALCALDGAEAPSVAELRALAPPLAIIGWPDDPGHPLAVARRWRDLAPRSALSTLTIGSLEGQLSRLGRTAVVTVRSLGVDGDLRFPARSRPPGRGRARHGRPARPGPDRAGPPATP
;
A
#
# COMPACT_ATOMS: atom_id res chain seq x y z
N MET A 1 18.89 -10.99 -20.40
CA MET A 1 18.00 -12.08 -20.86
C MET A 1 17.81 -13.02 -19.68
N THR A 2 16.61 -13.08 -19.12
CA THR A 2 16.24 -14.03 -18.06
C THR A 2 16.18 -15.43 -18.68
N PRO A 3 16.75 -16.47 -18.06
CA PRO A 3 16.71 -17.82 -18.61
C PRO A 3 15.27 -18.28 -18.81
N PRO A 4 14.97 -19.06 -19.88
CA PRO A 4 13.65 -19.57 -20.13
C PRO A 4 13.25 -20.52 -18.99
N GLY A 5 12.25 -20.13 -18.19
CA GLY A 5 11.69 -20.91 -17.07
C GLY A 5 11.54 -20.18 -15.74
N GLN A 6 12.28 -19.13 -15.49
CA GLN A 6 12.07 -18.30 -14.31
C GLN A 6 11.11 -17.15 -14.63
N MET A 7 9.89 -17.28 -14.14
CA MET A 7 8.88 -16.23 -14.30
C MET A 7 9.23 -15.06 -13.40
N PRO A 8 9.03 -13.80 -13.86
CA PRO A 8 9.29 -12.63 -13.03
C PRO A 8 8.49 -12.70 -11.73
N SER A 9 9.19 -12.57 -10.60
CA SER A 9 8.56 -12.50 -9.29
C SER A 9 8.48 -11.05 -8.83
N LEU A 10 7.41 -10.73 -8.11
CA LEU A 10 7.23 -9.42 -7.49
C LEU A 10 8.41 -9.13 -6.57
N VAL A 11 9.04 -7.97 -6.77
CA VAL A 11 10.17 -7.51 -5.97
C VAL A 11 9.67 -6.62 -4.85
N LEU A 12 10.12 -6.93 -3.64
CA LEU A 12 9.83 -6.15 -2.43
C LEU A 12 11.14 -5.57 -1.87
N PRO A 13 11.07 -4.56 -0.98
CA PRO A 13 12.25 -4.09 -0.25
C PRO A 13 12.83 -5.20 0.62
N SER A 14 14.14 -5.22 0.80
CA SER A 14 14.82 -6.19 1.67
C SER A 14 14.34 -6.16 3.11
N GLU A 15 13.94 -4.98 3.60
CA GLU A 15 13.45 -4.80 4.97
C GLU A 15 12.14 -5.56 5.25
N VAL A 16 11.41 -5.98 4.21
CA VAL A 16 10.21 -6.78 4.36
C VAL A 16 10.42 -8.28 4.09
N ASP A 17 11.62 -8.68 3.65
CA ASP A 17 11.91 -10.10 3.38
C ASP A 17 11.91 -10.97 4.66
N GLU A 18 12.09 -10.36 5.84
CA GLU A 18 11.98 -11.02 7.15
C GLU A 18 10.51 -11.21 7.61
N LEU A 19 9.56 -10.61 6.90
CA LEU A 19 8.13 -10.73 7.20
C LEU A 19 7.56 -12.00 6.56
N ASP A 20 6.41 -12.47 7.09
CA ASP A 20 5.62 -13.50 6.41
C ASP A 20 5.03 -12.93 5.11
N VAL A 21 5.70 -13.25 3.99
CA VAL A 21 5.34 -12.75 2.65
C VAL A 21 4.81 -13.89 1.79
N ARG A 22 3.54 -13.83 1.46
CA ARG A 22 2.88 -14.77 0.54
C ARG A 22 2.73 -14.11 -0.83
N ARG A 23 3.52 -14.60 -1.81
CA ARG A 23 3.45 -14.12 -3.20
C ARG A 23 2.47 -14.97 -3.99
N ARG A 24 1.66 -14.33 -4.85
CA ARG A 24 0.68 -15.01 -5.68
C ARG A 24 0.45 -14.27 -6.99
N ARG A 25 -0.22 -14.95 -7.92
CA ARG A 25 -0.77 -14.35 -9.14
C ARG A 25 -2.27 -14.29 -9.02
N VAL A 26 -2.83 -13.15 -9.37
CA VAL A 26 -4.27 -12.93 -9.47
C VAL A 26 -4.62 -12.90 -10.94
N ALA A 27 -5.44 -13.84 -11.39
CA ALA A 27 -5.93 -13.88 -12.76
C ALA A 27 -6.88 -12.70 -13.02
N VAL A 28 -6.68 -12.01 -14.13
CA VAL A 28 -7.52 -10.90 -14.60
C VAL A 28 -7.73 -11.03 -16.11
N PRO A 29 -8.76 -10.39 -16.68
CA PRO A 29 -8.92 -10.35 -18.14
C PRO A 29 -7.63 -9.86 -18.83
N GLY A 30 -7.13 -10.65 -19.75
CA GLY A 30 -5.92 -10.34 -20.52
C GLY A 30 -4.59 -10.72 -19.85
N GLY A 31 -4.62 -11.39 -18.67
CA GLY A 31 -3.39 -11.85 -18.03
C GLY A 31 -3.49 -12.10 -16.54
N TRP A 32 -2.50 -11.65 -15.80
CA TRP A 32 -2.39 -11.82 -14.35
C TRP A 32 -1.66 -10.64 -13.70
N LEU A 33 -1.90 -10.46 -12.42
CA LEU A 33 -1.24 -9.47 -11.58
C LEU A 33 -0.33 -10.19 -10.58
N ALA A 34 0.90 -9.71 -10.42
CA ALA A 34 1.80 -10.16 -9.38
C ALA A 34 1.43 -9.46 -8.08
N ALA A 35 1.03 -10.23 -7.09
CA ALA A 35 0.60 -9.72 -5.79
C ALA A 35 1.44 -10.31 -4.66
N ALA A 36 1.56 -9.57 -3.58
CA ALA A 36 2.12 -10.02 -2.32
C ALA A 36 1.20 -9.63 -1.17
N GLU A 37 1.11 -10.54 -0.22
CA GLU A 37 0.39 -10.36 1.03
C GLU A 37 1.39 -10.47 2.17
N LEU A 38 1.43 -9.45 3.04
CA LEU A 38 2.38 -9.30 4.14
C LEU A 38 1.64 -9.31 5.47
N GLY A 39 2.09 -10.13 6.40
CA GLY A 39 1.53 -10.23 7.74
C GLY A 39 0.62 -11.45 7.94
N VAL A 40 -0.07 -11.49 9.10
CA VAL A 40 -0.84 -12.65 9.56
C VAL A 40 -2.05 -12.91 8.65
N ALA A 41 -2.23 -14.16 8.22
CA ALA A 41 -3.23 -14.56 7.22
C ALA A 41 -4.67 -14.15 7.58
N ASP A 42 -5.04 -14.25 8.84
CA ASP A 42 -6.41 -14.00 9.31
C ASP A 42 -6.65 -12.56 9.77
N ALA A 43 -5.63 -11.70 9.73
CA ALA A 43 -5.79 -10.29 10.06
C ALA A 43 -6.62 -9.57 8.99
N PRO A 44 -7.34 -8.49 9.34
CA PRO A 44 -8.03 -7.64 8.37
C PRO A 44 -7.06 -7.11 7.32
N ALA A 45 -7.47 -7.07 6.05
CA ALA A 45 -6.58 -6.72 4.95
C ALA A 45 -6.74 -5.27 4.47
N TRP A 46 -5.62 -4.62 4.20
CA TRP A 46 -5.52 -3.40 3.40
C TRP A 46 -5.03 -3.78 2.01
N VAL A 47 -5.82 -3.49 0.98
CA VAL A 47 -5.48 -3.77 -0.42
C VAL A 47 -5.15 -2.46 -1.11
N LEU A 48 -3.88 -2.30 -1.51
CA LEU A 48 -3.38 -1.03 -2.04
C LEU A 48 -2.82 -1.16 -3.45
N ALA A 49 -3.19 -0.20 -4.31
CA ALA A 49 -2.68 -0.03 -5.67
C ALA A 49 -1.69 1.14 -5.75
N HIS A 50 -0.61 0.98 -6.51
CA HIS A 50 0.40 2.03 -6.70
C HIS A 50 0.02 3.02 -7.81
N GLY A 51 0.80 4.09 -7.96
CA GLY A 51 0.66 5.07 -9.05
C GLY A 51 1.34 4.61 -10.35
N ALA A 52 1.02 5.27 -11.46
CA ALA A 52 1.68 4.99 -12.74
C ALA A 52 3.20 5.17 -12.65
N GLY A 53 3.95 4.26 -13.25
CA GLY A 53 5.42 4.25 -13.20
C GLY A 53 6.03 3.82 -11.86
N SER A 54 5.22 3.49 -10.85
CA SER A 54 5.66 2.97 -9.55
C SER A 54 5.51 1.44 -9.48
N SER A 55 5.57 0.86 -8.30
CA SER A 55 5.47 -0.59 -8.10
C SER A 55 4.92 -0.96 -6.71
N ALA A 56 4.58 -2.24 -6.53
CA ALA A 56 4.25 -2.81 -5.22
C ALA A 56 5.39 -2.65 -4.20
N ARG A 57 6.64 -2.57 -4.66
CA ARG A 57 7.82 -2.35 -3.83
C ARG A 57 7.72 -1.04 -3.04
N PHE A 58 7.32 0.07 -3.71
CA PHE A 58 7.10 1.35 -3.04
C PHE A 58 6.02 1.25 -1.97
N LEU A 59 4.88 0.61 -2.30
CA LEU A 59 3.79 0.42 -1.34
C LEU A 59 4.22 -0.40 -0.13
N ALA A 60 4.98 -1.47 -0.34
CA ALA A 60 5.50 -2.28 0.75
C ALA A 60 6.44 -1.47 1.66
N ALA A 61 7.37 -0.68 1.08
CA ALA A 61 8.27 0.19 1.85
C ALA A 61 7.51 1.25 2.68
N ALA A 62 6.46 1.83 2.10
CA ALA A 62 5.71 2.89 2.75
C ALA A 62 4.68 2.39 3.78
N PHE A 63 4.03 1.24 3.53
CA PHE A 63 2.84 0.83 4.26
C PHE A 63 3.01 -0.44 5.09
N ALA A 64 3.98 -1.35 4.80
CA ALA A 64 4.03 -2.63 5.50
C ALA A 64 4.14 -2.47 7.01
N ALA A 65 5.20 -1.85 7.51
CA ALA A 65 5.40 -1.70 8.94
C ALA A 65 4.23 -0.98 9.66
N PRO A 66 3.70 0.17 9.16
CA PRO A 66 2.56 0.84 9.79
C PRO A 66 1.28 0.01 9.80
N VAL A 67 0.95 -0.68 8.71
CA VAL A 67 -0.29 -1.48 8.61
C VAL A 67 -0.21 -2.72 9.50
N LEU A 68 0.93 -3.42 9.48
CA LEU A 68 1.14 -4.58 10.36
C LEU A 68 1.10 -4.16 11.85
N HIS A 69 1.71 -3.03 12.17
CA HIS A 69 1.69 -2.48 13.54
C HIS A 69 0.28 -2.09 13.98
N ALA A 70 -0.57 -1.72 13.03
CA ALA A 70 -1.99 -1.45 13.29
C ALA A 70 -2.83 -2.72 13.47
N GLY A 71 -2.25 -3.92 13.35
CA GLY A 71 -2.94 -5.20 13.50
C GLY A 71 -3.62 -5.68 12.21
N ALA A 72 -3.34 -5.06 11.07
CA ALA A 72 -3.83 -5.46 9.77
C ALA A 72 -2.73 -6.12 8.94
N ARG A 73 -3.09 -6.82 7.87
CA ARG A 73 -2.16 -7.29 6.84
C ARG A 73 -2.23 -6.37 5.62
N LEU A 74 -1.13 -6.31 4.89
CA LEU A 74 -1.02 -5.49 3.69
C LEU A 74 -1.01 -6.38 2.45
N VAL A 75 -1.86 -6.09 1.48
CA VAL A 75 -1.86 -6.68 0.15
C VAL A 75 -1.50 -5.62 -0.86
N VAL A 76 -0.43 -5.85 -1.60
CA VAL A 76 0.07 -4.97 -2.66
C VAL A 76 0.26 -5.78 -3.94
N TYR A 77 0.20 -5.12 -5.08
CA TYR A 77 0.42 -5.78 -6.36
C TYR A 77 1.01 -4.79 -7.37
N ASP A 78 1.74 -5.31 -8.35
CA ASP A 78 2.13 -4.52 -9.51
C ASP A 78 0.92 -4.35 -10.42
N LEU A 79 0.60 -3.12 -10.81
CA LEU A 79 -0.45 -2.84 -11.79
C LEU A 79 -0.14 -3.57 -13.11
N ARG A 80 -1.17 -3.84 -13.92
CA ARG A 80 -0.95 -4.34 -15.28
C ARG A 80 0.06 -3.47 -16.04
N GLY A 81 0.92 -4.09 -16.82
CA GLY A 81 1.98 -3.39 -17.54
C GLY A 81 3.15 -2.92 -16.69
N HIS A 82 3.12 -3.11 -15.36
CA HIS A 82 4.18 -2.72 -14.45
C HIS A 82 4.87 -3.95 -13.80
N GLY A 83 6.14 -3.79 -13.49
CA GLY A 83 6.91 -4.73 -12.70
C GLY A 83 6.80 -6.18 -13.18
N ALA A 84 6.31 -7.05 -12.31
CA ALA A 84 6.17 -8.48 -12.56
C ALA A 84 4.77 -8.91 -13.05
N SER A 85 3.83 -7.98 -13.25
CA SER A 85 2.51 -8.25 -13.82
C SER A 85 2.55 -8.42 -15.33
N SER A 86 1.49 -8.99 -15.91
CA SER A 86 1.38 -9.16 -17.36
C SER A 86 1.53 -7.84 -18.10
N HIS A 87 2.21 -7.89 -19.24
CA HIS A 87 2.35 -6.72 -20.12
C HIS A 87 0.99 -6.25 -20.64
N ALA A 88 0.83 -4.94 -20.79
CA ALA A 88 -0.37 -4.28 -21.28
C ALA A 88 0.08 -3.11 -22.16
N ARG A 89 0.13 -3.33 -23.48
CA ARG A 89 0.81 -2.44 -24.43
C ARG A 89 -0.14 -1.54 -25.21
N ARG A 90 -1.42 -1.55 -24.89
CA ARG A 90 -2.42 -0.70 -25.52
C ARG A 90 -2.97 0.31 -24.51
N PRO A 91 -3.15 1.59 -24.85
CA PRO A 91 -3.73 2.58 -23.94
C PRO A 91 -5.07 2.15 -23.33
N CYS A 92 -5.93 1.45 -24.10
CA CYS A 92 -7.21 0.95 -23.59
C CYS A 92 -7.08 -0.11 -22.48
N ASP A 93 -5.94 -0.80 -22.40
CA ASP A 93 -5.67 -1.73 -21.31
C ASP A 93 -5.41 -1.01 -19.98
N HIS A 94 -5.21 0.30 -20.01
CA HIS A 94 -4.92 1.17 -18.85
C HIS A 94 -6.04 2.15 -18.53
N HIS A 95 -7.26 1.96 -19.08
CA HIS A 95 -8.39 2.76 -18.65
C HIS A 95 -8.64 2.58 -17.15
N LEU A 96 -9.13 3.64 -16.50
CA LEU A 96 -9.36 3.61 -15.05
C LEU A 96 -10.31 2.48 -14.63
N ASP A 97 -11.32 2.16 -15.43
CA ASP A 97 -12.24 1.04 -15.17
C ASP A 97 -11.53 -0.31 -15.16
N VAL A 98 -10.50 -0.48 -15.99
CA VAL A 98 -9.68 -1.69 -16.03
C VAL A 98 -8.83 -1.81 -14.76
N HIS A 99 -8.19 -0.72 -14.34
CA HIS A 99 -7.45 -0.69 -13.07
C HIS A 99 -8.37 -0.88 -11.86
N ALA A 100 -9.59 -0.35 -11.90
CA ALA A 100 -10.58 -0.57 -10.85
C ALA A 100 -11.03 -2.04 -10.79
N ALA A 101 -11.28 -2.66 -11.94
CA ALA A 101 -11.60 -4.09 -12.02
C ALA A 101 -10.44 -4.98 -11.55
N ASP A 102 -9.20 -4.62 -11.86
CA ASP A 102 -8.00 -5.29 -11.36
C ASP A 102 -7.90 -5.23 -9.84
N LEU A 103 -8.09 -4.04 -9.27
CA LEU A 103 -8.09 -3.86 -7.83
C LEU A 103 -9.22 -4.66 -7.15
N ALA A 104 -10.41 -4.68 -7.76
CA ALA A 104 -11.53 -5.50 -7.31
C ALA A 104 -11.18 -7.00 -7.32
N ALA A 105 -10.52 -7.48 -8.38
CA ALA A 105 -10.09 -8.87 -8.49
C ALA A 105 -9.03 -9.22 -7.41
N VAL A 106 -8.08 -8.32 -7.14
CA VAL A 106 -7.12 -8.51 -6.05
C VAL A 106 -7.83 -8.54 -4.71
N ALA A 107 -8.76 -7.62 -4.44
CA ALA A 107 -9.54 -7.59 -3.19
C ALA A 107 -10.38 -8.86 -3.03
N ALA A 108 -11.05 -9.34 -4.08
CA ALA A 108 -11.84 -10.56 -4.07
C ALA A 108 -11.00 -11.83 -3.86
N SER A 109 -9.72 -11.80 -4.22
CA SER A 109 -8.80 -12.94 -4.03
C SER A 109 -8.25 -13.04 -2.60
N VAL A 110 -8.54 -12.06 -1.74
CA VAL A 110 -8.13 -12.04 -0.33
C VAL A 110 -9.07 -12.90 0.50
N GLN A 111 -8.52 -13.81 1.30
CA GLN A 111 -9.31 -14.56 2.27
C GLN A 111 -9.61 -13.67 3.50
N GLY A 112 -10.82 -13.75 4.03
CA GLY A 112 -11.26 -12.95 5.17
C GLY A 112 -11.69 -11.53 4.81
N SER A 113 -11.64 -10.61 5.76
CA SER A 113 -12.15 -9.26 5.60
C SER A 113 -11.15 -8.32 4.91
N VAL A 114 -11.64 -7.54 3.94
CA VAL A 114 -10.93 -6.39 3.39
C VAL A 114 -11.49 -5.14 4.06
N THR A 115 -10.67 -4.51 4.92
CA THR A 115 -11.10 -3.32 5.66
C THR A 115 -10.78 -2.02 4.93
N VAL A 116 -9.67 -1.98 4.19
CA VAL A 116 -9.30 -0.80 3.39
C VAL A 116 -8.98 -1.21 1.95
N VAL A 117 -9.61 -0.54 1.01
CA VAL A 117 -9.23 -0.52 -0.40
C VAL A 117 -8.68 0.85 -0.71
N GLY A 118 -7.51 0.93 -1.33
CA GLY A 118 -6.87 2.23 -1.53
C GLY A 118 -5.70 2.21 -2.50
N GLY A 119 -5.02 3.34 -2.53
CA GLY A 119 -3.81 3.46 -3.34
C GLY A 119 -3.22 4.86 -3.38
N VAL A 120 -2.23 5.00 -4.25
CA VAL A 120 -1.49 6.24 -4.45
C VAL A 120 -1.68 6.70 -5.89
N SER A 121 -1.98 7.98 -6.13
CA SER A 121 -2.14 8.57 -7.45
C SER A 121 -3.16 7.76 -8.29
N LEU A 122 -2.80 7.17 -9.42
CA LEU A 122 -3.67 6.30 -10.22
C LEU A 122 -4.37 5.24 -9.36
N GLY A 123 -3.66 4.63 -8.41
CA GLY A 123 -4.25 3.67 -7.47
C GLY A 123 -5.34 4.26 -6.58
N ALA A 124 -5.22 5.53 -6.18
CA ALA A 124 -6.27 6.23 -5.42
C ALA A 124 -7.55 6.41 -6.25
N HIS A 125 -7.39 6.79 -7.52
CA HIS A 125 -8.50 6.94 -8.47
C HIS A 125 -9.18 5.60 -8.73
N ALA A 126 -8.39 4.55 -8.97
CA ALA A 126 -8.89 3.19 -9.17
C ALA A 126 -9.65 2.66 -7.94
N ALA A 127 -9.20 3.00 -6.72
CA ALA A 127 -9.85 2.57 -5.49
C ALA A 127 -11.26 3.17 -5.33
N VAL A 128 -11.41 4.46 -5.56
CA VAL A 128 -12.75 5.11 -5.53
C VAL A 128 -13.67 4.47 -6.58
N ARG A 129 -13.19 4.31 -7.82
CA ARG A 129 -13.94 3.69 -8.90
C ARG A 129 -14.32 2.23 -8.58
N ALA A 130 -13.40 1.43 -8.02
CA ALA A 130 -13.68 0.05 -7.65
C ALA A 130 -14.77 -0.06 -6.58
N VAL A 131 -14.70 0.80 -5.55
CA VAL A 131 -15.67 0.78 -4.45
C VAL A 131 -17.03 1.30 -4.91
N THR A 132 -17.08 2.33 -5.71
CA THR A 132 -18.36 2.81 -6.31
C THR A 132 -18.97 1.80 -7.29
N ALA A 133 -18.15 0.93 -7.89
CA ALA A 133 -18.61 -0.20 -8.71
C ALA A 133 -18.99 -1.45 -7.88
N GLY A 134 -18.92 -1.41 -6.54
CA GLY A 134 -19.41 -2.47 -5.66
C GLY A 134 -18.33 -3.28 -4.91
N THR A 135 -17.05 -2.95 -5.06
CA THR A 135 -16.00 -3.56 -4.22
C THR A 135 -16.24 -3.20 -2.74
N ARG A 136 -16.31 -4.22 -1.88
CA ARG A 136 -16.55 -4.01 -0.44
C ARG A 136 -15.28 -3.60 0.28
N ALA A 137 -15.39 -2.59 1.13
CA ALA A 137 -14.36 -2.15 2.07
C ALA A 137 -15.03 -1.33 3.19
N ASP A 138 -14.41 -1.29 4.36
CA ASP A 138 -14.89 -0.46 5.48
C ASP A 138 -14.43 1.00 5.33
N ALA A 139 -13.32 1.22 4.60
CA ALA A 139 -12.85 2.55 4.21
C ALA A 139 -12.15 2.54 2.85
N VAL A 140 -12.10 3.71 2.22
CA VAL A 140 -11.27 3.98 1.05
C VAL A 140 -10.08 4.85 1.45
N LEU A 141 -8.88 4.52 0.97
CA LEU A 141 -7.68 5.34 1.14
C LEU A 141 -7.26 5.92 -0.21
N GLY A 142 -7.29 7.24 -0.33
CA GLY A 142 -6.81 7.99 -1.49
C GLY A 142 -5.58 8.82 -1.15
N CYS A 143 -4.38 8.33 -1.48
CA CYS A 143 -3.16 9.13 -1.36
C CYS A 143 -2.89 9.84 -2.69
N LEU A 144 -2.66 11.16 -2.62
CA LEU A 144 -2.25 11.97 -3.78
C LEU A 144 -3.25 11.90 -4.95
N PRO A 145 -4.52 12.25 -4.76
CA PRO A 145 -5.43 12.37 -5.89
C PRO A 145 -4.96 13.49 -6.82
N ALA A 146 -4.83 13.19 -8.11
CA ALA A 146 -4.23 14.10 -9.08
C ALA A 146 -5.26 14.99 -9.79
N TRP A 147 -6.50 14.53 -9.95
CA TRP A 147 -7.58 15.27 -10.63
C TRP A 147 -8.99 14.86 -10.16
N LEU A 148 -9.98 15.55 -10.69
CA LEU A 148 -11.39 15.26 -10.50
C LEU A 148 -12.13 15.43 -11.84
N GLY A 149 -12.93 14.44 -12.24
CA GLY A 149 -13.59 14.43 -13.55
C GLY A 149 -12.61 14.11 -14.69
N LEU A 150 -12.80 14.71 -15.84
CA LEU A 150 -11.92 14.50 -16.99
C LEU A 150 -10.52 15.07 -16.72
N SER A 151 -9.52 14.24 -16.87
CA SER A 151 -8.15 14.74 -17.00
C SER A 151 -8.04 15.53 -18.30
N ARG A 152 -7.10 16.49 -18.34
CA ARG A 152 -6.92 17.32 -19.55
C ARG A 152 -6.35 16.45 -20.68
N PRO A 153 -7.06 16.25 -21.79
CA PRO A 153 -6.55 15.38 -22.85
C PRO A 153 -5.34 16.01 -23.56
N GLY A 154 -4.33 15.19 -23.81
CA GLY A 154 -3.46 15.29 -24.97
C GLY A 154 -2.31 16.27 -24.95
N ARG A 155 -1.94 16.94 -23.83
CA ARG A 155 -0.76 17.83 -23.73
C ARG A 155 -0.12 17.90 -22.34
N GLY A 156 -0.37 16.92 -21.50
CA GLY A 156 0.20 16.86 -20.16
C GLY A 156 1.67 16.35 -20.17
N PRO A 157 2.36 16.43 -19.04
CA PRO A 157 3.71 15.93 -18.89
C PRO A 157 3.80 14.41 -19.15
N HIS A 158 2.71 13.67 -18.94
CA HIS A 158 2.65 12.24 -19.19
C HIS A 158 2.70 11.91 -20.69
N ALA A 159 1.97 12.66 -21.54
CA ALA A 159 2.04 12.47 -23.00
C ALA A 159 3.42 12.81 -23.56
N ALA A 160 4.09 13.85 -23.05
CA ALA A 160 5.45 14.19 -23.45
C ALA A 160 6.43 13.07 -23.07
N LEU A 161 6.30 12.53 -21.87
CA LEU A 161 7.12 11.40 -21.39
C LEU A 161 6.85 10.14 -22.21
N ALA A 162 5.58 9.80 -22.47
CA ALA A 162 5.19 8.68 -23.31
C ALA A 162 5.80 8.78 -24.70
N ALA A 163 5.64 9.94 -25.37
CA ALA A 163 6.20 10.17 -26.70
C ALA A 163 7.73 10.05 -26.72
N ARG A 164 8.41 10.43 -25.66
CA ARG A 164 9.85 10.25 -25.53
C ARG A 164 10.22 8.78 -25.37
N ILE A 165 9.52 8.03 -24.49
CA ILE A 165 9.75 6.60 -24.31
C ILE A 165 9.55 5.85 -25.64
N THR A 166 8.55 6.22 -26.42
CA THR A 166 8.32 5.65 -27.76
C THR A 166 9.50 5.89 -28.70
N ARG A 167 10.08 7.09 -28.72
CA ARG A 167 11.18 7.43 -29.62
C ARG A 167 12.54 6.89 -29.18
N GLU A 168 12.80 6.89 -27.88
CA GLU A 168 14.15 6.76 -27.32
C GLU A 168 14.29 5.58 -26.36
N GLY A 169 13.16 4.95 -25.99
CA GLY A 169 13.12 3.95 -24.94
C GLY A 169 13.17 4.56 -23.53
N VAL A 170 13.16 3.71 -22.50
CA VAL A 170 13.19 4.12 -21.09
C VAL A 170 14.58 4.62 -20.65
N GLY A 171 15.66 4.22 -21.34
CA GLY A 171 17.04 4.53 -20.96
C GLY A 171 17.33 6.02 -20.75
N PRO A 172 17.00 6.93 -21.70
CA PRO A 172 17.15 8.37 -21.52
C PRO A 172 16.37 8.93 -20.35
N THR A 173 15.14 8.45 -20.12
CA THR A 173 14.34 8.83 -18.95
C THR A 173 15.02 8.46 -17.63
N ILE A 174 15.61 7.27 -17.55
CA ILE A 174 16.38 6.84 -16.37
C ILE A 174 17.63 7.72 -16.19
N ALA A 175 18.30 8.10 -17.27
CA ALA A 175 19.47 8.98 -17.20
C ALA A 175 19.09 10.38 -16.68
N GLU A 176 17.98 10.95 -17.14
CA GLU A 176 17.47 12.22 -16.63
C GLU A 176 17.05 12.14 -15.16
N LEU A 177 16.29 11.12 -14.78
CA LEU A 177 15.92 10.88 -13.37
C LEU A 177 17.16 10.79 -12.47
N ARG A 178 18.26 10.21 -12.98
CA ARG A 178 19.52 10.13 -12.22
C ARG A 178 20.17 11.50 -12.06
N ALA A 179 20.05 12.36 -13.05
CA ALA A 179 20.62 13.72 -13.07
C ALA A 179 19.70 14.76 -12.39
N ASP A 180 18.42 14.45 -12.18
CA ASP A 180 17.46 15.40 -11.60
C ASP A 180 17.65 15.51 -10.08
N HIS A 181 18.37 16.54 -9.67
CA HIS A 181 18.60 16.88 -8.28
C HIS A 181 17.48 17.75 -7.68
N ALA A 182 16.49 18.18 -8.48
CA ALA A 182 15.31 18.89 -7.96
C ALA A 182 14.28 17.95 -7.36
N LEU A 183 14.25 16.69 -7.80
CA LEU A 183 13.43 15.66 -7.17
C LEU A 183 13.94 15.33 -5.77
N ALA A 184 13.02 15.15 -4.83
CA ALA A 184 13.35 14.64 -3.50
C ALA A 184 14.15 13.33 -3.62
N PRO A 185 15.24 13.15 -2.87
CA PRO A 185 16.14 12.00 -3.02
C PRO A 185 15.43 10.65 -2.92
N TRP A 186 14.48 10.50 -1.98
CA TRP A 186 13.70 9.28 -1.82
C TRP A 186 12.83 8.97 -3.05
N LEU A 187 12.21 10.00 -3.66
CA LEU A 187 11.35 9.85 -4.84
C LEU A 187 12.21 9.44 -6.05
N ARG A 188 13.33 10.13 -6.23
CA ARG A 188 14.31 9.78 -7.28
C ARG A 188 14.81 8.35 -7.12
N ALA A 189 15.18 7.93 -5.91
CA ALA A 189 15.62 6.56 -5.63
C ALA A 189 14.53 5.53 -5.94
N THR A 190 13.27 5.83 -5.62
CA THR A 190 12.12 4.97 -5.92
C THR A 190 11.94 4.82 -7.42
N LEU A 191 11.92 5.92 -8.18
CA LEU A 191 11.73 5.89 -9.63
C LEU A 191 12.90 5.18 -10.33
N LEU A 192 14.14 5.41 -9.90
CA LEU A 192 15.32 4.71 -10.44
C LEU A 192 15.30 3.20 -10.15
N ALA A 193 14.69 2.77 -9.08
CA ALA A 193 14.53 1.36 -8.78
C ALA A 193 13.39 0.70 -9.58
N ASP A 194 12.31 1.44 -9.88
CA ASP A 194 11.10 0.90 -10.49
C ASP A 194 11.14 0.95 -12.03
N TYR A 195 11.56 2.07 -12.63
CA TYR A 195 11.55 2.26 -14.11
C TYR A 195 12.27 1.18 -14.92
N PRO A 196 13.46 0.67 -14.51
CA PRO A 196 14.14 -0.38 -15.26
C PRO A 196 13.39 -1.73 -15.28
N ARG A 197 12.36 -1.89 -14.47
CA ARG A 197 11.57 -3.12 -14.32
C ARG A 197 10.32 -3.12 -15.19
N HIS A 198 9.94 -1.99 -15.75
CA HIS A 198 8.75 -1.86 -16.59
C HIS A 198 9.05 -2.24 -18.03
N ASP A 199 8.10 -2.91 -18.68
CA ASP A 199 8.10 -3.03 -20.12
C ASP A 199 7.86 -1.66 -20.75
N ALA A 200 8.77 -1.20 -21.59
CA ALA A 200 8.73 0.18 -22.13
C ALA A 200 7.41 0.50 -22.84
N ALA A 201 6.91 -0.44 -23.66
CA ALA A 201 5.65 -0.24 -24.40
C ALA A 201 4.43 -0.23 -23.46
N SER A 202 4.47 -1.01 -22.37
CA SER A 202 3.40 -0.98 -21.36
C SER A 202 3.42 0.31 -20.53
N LEU A 203 4.60 0.81 -20.18
CA LEU A 203 4.76 2.09 -19.48
C LEU A 203 4.28 3.25 -20.35
N GLU A 204 4.66 3.27 -21.62
CA GLU A 204 4.19 4.26 -22.61
C GLU A 204 2.66 4.24 -22.71
N ALA A 205 2.05 3.06 -22.88
CA ALA A 205 0.60 2.92 -22.97
C ALA A 205 -0.11 3.39 -21.69
N ALA A 206 0.45 3.11 -20.51
CA ALA A 206 -0.08 3.58 -19.23
C ALA A 206 -0.05 5.10 -19.11
N LEU A 207 1.08 5.73 -19.51
CA LEU A 207 1.22 7.18 -19.49
C LEU A 207 0.28 7.86 -20.50
N CYS A 208 0.11 7.30 -21.70
CA CYS A 208 -0.86 7.79 -22.67
C CYS A 208 -2.29 7.75 -22.14
N ALA A 209 -2.65 6.68 -21.42
CA ALA A 209 -4.00 6.53 -20.86
C ALA A 209 -4.32 7.56 -19.77
N LEU A 210 -3.31 8.07 -19.04
CA LEU A 210 -3.51 9.07 -17.98
C LEU A 210 -4.04 10.40 -18.53
N ASP A 211 -3.61 10.81 -19.72
CA ASP A 211 -4.03 12.09 -20.30
C ASP A 211 -5.49 12.12 -20.79
N GLY A 212 -6.14 10.96 -20.90
CA GLY A 212 -7.57 10.84 -21.24
C GLY A 212 -8.39 10.21 -20.10
N ALA A 213 -7.78 9.98 -18.92
CA ALA A 213 -8.44 9.26 -17.85
C ALA A 213 -9.59 10.08 -17.25
N GLU A 214 -10.76 9.48 -17.16
CA GLU A 214 -11.82 9.96 -16.31
C GLU A 214 -11.52 9.52 -14.87
N ALA A 215 -11.18 10.47 -14.04
CA ALA A 215 -11.06 10.26 -12.61
C ALA A 215 -12.44 10.08 -11.99
N PRO A 216 -12.55 9.75 -10.69
CA PRO A 216 -13.85 9.76 -10.05
C PRO A 216 -14.60 11.05 -10.33
N SER A 217 -15.83 10.92 -10.78
CA SER A 217 -16.72 12.04 -10.99
C SER A 217 -17.18 12.63 -9.66
N VAL A 218 -17.74 13.83 -9.69
CA VAL A 218 -18.40 14.45 -8.53
C VAL A 218 -19.50 13.53 -7.98
N ALA A 219 -20.24 12.85 -8.86
CA ALA A 219 -21.32 11.95 -8.48
C ALA A 219 -20.78 10.72 -7.73
N GLU A 220 -19.69 10.12 -8.19
CA GLU A 220 -19.07 8.98 -7.53
C GLU A 220 -18.54 9.33 -6.13
N LEU A 221 -17.87 10.48 -5.98
CA LEU A 221 -17.41 10.91 -4.66
C LEU A 221 -18.55 11.18 -3.69
N ARG A 222 -19.66 11.77 -4.16
CA ARG A 222 -20.86 12.01 -3.36
C ARG A 222 -21.61 10.73 -3.00
N ALA A 223 -21.56 9.73 -3.84
CA ALA A 223 -22.20 8.43 -3.65
C ALA A 223 -21.32 7.44 -2.84
N LEU A 224 -20.12 7.82 -2.47
CA LEU A 224 -19.18 6.93 -1.78
C LEU A 224 -19.73 6.56 -0.39
N ALA A 225 -20.14 5.30 -0.22
CA ALA A 225 -20.74 4.82 1.03
C ALA A 225 -19.71 4.66 2.17
N PRO A 226 -18.54 4.01 1.98
CA PRO A 226 -17.53 3.96 3.03
C PRO A 226 -16.80 5.30 3.17
N PRO A 227 -16.27 5.60 4.37
CA PRO A 227 -15.50 6.82 4.60
C PRO A 227 -14.23 6.85 3.76
N LEU A 228 -13.81 8.06 3.38
CA LEU A 228 -12.65 8.33 2.54
C LEU A 228 -11.53 9.01 3.35
N ALA A 229 -10.45 8.29 3.58
CA ALA A 229 -9.21 8.84 4.11
C ALA A 229 -8.35 9.38 2.97
N ILE A 230 -7.92 10.63 3.06
CA ILE A 230 -7.17 11.30 2.00
C ILE A 230 -5.82 11.77 2.55
N ILE A 231 -4.74 11.52 1.80
CA ILE A 231 -3.43 12.11 2.06
C ILE A 231 -3.06 13.00 0.87
N GLY A 232 -2.81 14.28 1.14
CA GLY A 232 -2.41 15.25 0.13
C GLY A 232 -1.04 15.87 0.42
N TRP A 233 -0.33 16.32 -0.61
CA TRP A 233 0.93 17.03 -0.49
C TRP A 233 0.76 18.49 -0.94
N PRO A 234 1.12 19.47 -0.11
CA PRO A 234 0.99 20.89 -0.47
C PRO A 234 2.04 21.34 -1.48
N ASP A 235 3.13 20.63 -1.59
CA ASP A 235 4.33 20.96 -2.36
C ASP A 235 4.51 20.08 -3.62
N ASP A 236 3.44 19.37 -4.06
CA ASP A 236 3.45 18.54 -5.27
C ASP A 236 2.56 19.17 -6.35
N PRO A 237 3.14 19.74 -7.42
CA PRO A 237 2.36 20.30 -8.53
C PRO A 237 1.66 19.23 -9.38
N GLY A 238 2.13 17.97 -9.35
CA GLY A 238 1.52 16.84 -10.05
C GLY A 238 0.25 16.35 -9.38
N HIS A 239 0.13 16.55 -8.06
CA HIS A 239 -1.02 16.16 -7.24
C HIS A 239 -1.49 17.37 -6.40
N PRO A 240 -2.12 18.38 -7.02
CA PRO A 240 -2.45 19.62 -6.35
C PRO A 240 -3.31 19.41 -5.11
N LEU A 241 -2.91 19.95 -3.97
CA LEU A 241 -3.65 19.82 -2.71
C LEU A 241 -5.11 20.29 -2.84
N ALA A 242 -5.40 21.20 -3.77
CA ALA A 242 -6.75 21.65 -4.07
C ALA A 242 -7.67 20.48 -4.54
N VAL A 243 -7.12 19.51 -5.27
CA VAL A 243 -7.86 18.29 -5.67
C VAL A 243 -8.19 17.45 -4.44
N ALA A 244 -7.22 17.20 -3.56
CA ALA A 244 -7.44 16.46 -2.32
C ALA A 244 -8.50 17.13 -1.42
N ARG A 245 -8.46 18.45 -1.31
CA ARG A 245 -9.48 19.24 -0.60
C ARG A 245 -10.85 19.07 -1.25
N ARG A 246 -10.92 19.12 -2.59
CA ARG A 246 -12.17 18.94 -3.31
C ARG A 246 -12.75 17.53 -3.14
N TRP A 247 -11.91 16.50 -3.14
CA TRP A 247 -12.35 15.13 -2.83
C TRP A 247 -12.92 15.03 -1.41
N ARG A 248 -12.25 15.64 -0.43
CA ARG A 248 -12.73 15.72 0.96
C ARG A 248 -14.11 16.38 1.04
N ASP A 249 -14.30 17.52 0.35
CA ASP A 249 -15.53 18.30 0.43
C ASP A 249 -16.73 17.61 -0.27
N LEU A 250 -16.47 16.70 -1.18
CA LEU A 250 -17.50 15.96 -1.92
C LEU A 250 -17.90 14.64 -1.24
N ALA A 251 -16.96 13.94 -0.64
CA ALA A 251 -17.25 12.65 0.01
C ALA A 251 -18.01 12.87 1.32
N PRO A 252 -19.13 12.13 1.56
CA PRO A 252 -20.01 12.34 2.73
C PRO A 252 -19.31 12.19 4.08
N ARG A 253 -18.35 11.25 4.15
CA ARG A 253 -17.53 11.00 5.34
C ARG A 253 -16.09 10.96 4.91
N SER A 254 -15.30 11.94 5.28
CA SER A 254 -13.92 12.04 4.82
C SER A 254 -13.02 12.73 5.82
N ALA A 255 -11.73 12.39 5.78
CA ALA A 255 -10.67 13.07 6.50
C ALA A 255 -9.49 13.33 5.56
N LEU A 256 -8.85 14.49 5.68
CA LEU A 256 -7.67 14.87 4.91
C LEU A 256 -6.52 15.15 5.87
N SER A 257 -5.44 14.42 5.70
CA SER A 257 -4.14 14.72 6.29
C SER A 257 -3.15 15.17 5.22
N THR A 258 -2.16 15.97 5.61
CA THR A 258 -1.15 16.47 4.68
C THR A 258 0.25 16.08 5.14
N LEU A 259 1.12 15.81 4.16
CA LEU A 259 2.55 15.60 4.32
C LEU A 259 3.28 16.43 3.26
N THR A 260 4.50 16.87 3.53
CA THR A 260 5.37 17.44 2.49
C THR A 260 6.21 16.32 1.85
N ILE A 261 6.58 16.50 0.59
CA ILE A 261 7.45 15.56 -0.14
C ILE A 261 8.74 15.31 0.65
N GLY A 262 9.38 16.37 1.11
CA GLY A 262 10.63 16.28 1.89
C GLY A 262 10.48 15.56 3.23
N SER A 263 9.26 15.49 3.79
CA SER A 263 9.01 14.83 5.08
C SER A 263 9.14 13.30 5.01
N LEU A 264 9.22 12.72 3.83
CA LEU A 264 9.39 11.27 3.62
C LEU A 264 10.86 10.86 3.48
N GLU A 265 11.79 11.82 3.45
CA GLU A 265 13.21 11.52 3.32
C GLU A 265 13.68 10.62 4.47
N GLY A 266 14.28 9.47 4.12
CA GLY A 266 14.71 8.44 5.09
C GLY A 266 13.59 7.77 5.90
N GLN A 267 12.32 8.15 5.67
CA GLN A 267 11.17 7.67 6.46
C GLN A 267 9.91 7.45 5.61
N LEU A 268 9.99 6.65 4.55
CA LEU A 268 8.83 6.33 3.69
C LEU A 268 7.61 5.83 4.48
N SER A 269 7.84 5.07 5.55
CA SER A 269 6.78 4.59 6.45
C SER A 269 5.95 5.69 7.12
N ARG A 270 6.38 6.96 7.05
CA ARG A 270 5.59 8.10 7.53
C ARG A 270 4.30 8.26 6.72
N LEU A 271 4.32 7.95 5.42
CA LEU A 271 3.11 7.93 4.59
C LEU A 271 2.09 6.92 5.14
N GLY A 272 2.52 5.68 5.37
CA GLY A 272 1.65 4.64 5.92
C GLY A 272 1.16 4.94 7.34
N ARG A 273 2.02 5.50 8.22
CA ARG A 273 1.59 5.95 9.56
C ARG A 273 0.50 7.01 9.49
N THR A 274 0.68 8.00 8.62
CA THR A 274 -0.33 9.06 8.43
C THR A 274 -1.61 8.47 7.88
N ALA A 275 -1.55 7.53 6.93
CA ALA A 275 -2.72 6.85 6.39
C ALA A 275 -3.48 6.06 7.48
N VAL A 276 -2.77 5.29 8.32
CA VAL A 276 -3.37 4.56 9.44
C VAL A 276 -4.09 5.51 10.40
N VAL A 277 -3.45 6.61 10.79
CA VAL A 277 -4.06 7.62 11.67
C VAL A 277 -5.30 8.24 11.03
N THR A 278 -5.23 8.57 9.73
CA THR A 278 -6.36 9.20 9.02
C THR A 278 -7.54 8.23 8.87
N VAL A 279 -7.30 6.95 8.57
CA VAL A 279 -8.35 5.92 8.53
C VAL A 279 -9.01 5.74 9.89
N ARG A 280 -8.22 5.65 10.96
CA ARG A 280 -8.73 5.53 12.33
C ARG A 280 -9.55 6.73 12.78
N SER A 281 -9.19 7.94 12.36
CA SER A 281 -9.95 9.15 12.70
C SER A 281 -11.38 9.14 12.13
N LEU A 282 -11.68 8.28 11.17
CA LEU A 282 -12.99 8.08 10.57
C LEU A 282 -13.84 7.03 11.32
N GLY A 283 -13.35 6.50 12.44
CA GLY A 283 -14.05 5.46 13.23
C GLY A 283 -14.03 4.09 12.52
N VAL A 284 -13.06 3.87 11.66
CA VAL A 284 -12.81 2.56 11.03
C VAL A 284 -11.83 1.81 11.92
N ASP A 285 -12.25 1.59 13.14
CA ASP A 285 -11.67 0.61 14.03
C ASP A 285 -12.30 -0.74 13.67
N GLY A 286 -11.86 -1.34 12.56
CA GLY A 286 -12.07 -2.76 12.42
C GLY A 286 -11.61 -3.40 13.74
N ASP A 287 -12.26 -4.46 14.22
CA ASP A 287 -11.95 -5.15 15.47
C ASP A 287 -10.47 -5.58 15.52
N LEU A 288 -9.58 -4.57 15.53
CA LEU A 288 -8.14 -4.69 15.68
C LEU A 288 -7.87 -5.01 17.15
N ARG A 289 -8.51 -6.09 17.63
CA ARG A 289 -8.14 -6.71 18.88
C ARG A 289 -6.74 -7.25 18.64
N PHE A 290 -5.74 -6.53 19.15
CA PHE A 290 -4.45 -7.15 19.36
C PHE A 290 -4.69 -8.51 20.00
N PRO A 291 -4.26 -9.63 19.42
CA PRO A 291 -4.20 -10.87 20.17
C PRO A 291 -3.44 -10.52 21.44
N ALA A 292 -4.09 -10.66 22.61
CA ALA A 292 -3.45 -10.42 23.88
C ALA A 292 -2.13 -11.16 23.81
N ARG A 293 -1.01 -10.44 23.98
CA ARG A 293 0.33 -11.06 23.99
C ARG A 293 0.21 -12.29 24.87
N SER A 294 0.27 -13.47 24.28
CA SER A 294 0.35 -14.71 25.02
C SER A 294 1.51 -14.53 25.99
N ARG A 295 1.20 -14.40 27.28
CA ARG A 295 2.20 -14.35 28.32
C ARG A 295 3.08 -15.59 28.10
N PRO A 296 4.40 -15.42 28.00
CA PRO A 296 5.27 -16.59 27.91
C PRO A 296 4.91 -17.50 29.09
N PRO A 297 4.86 -18.82 28.89
CA PRO A 297 4.54 -19.75 29.96
C PRO A 297 5.49 -19.44 31.10
N GLY A 298 4.91 -19.08 32.26
CA GLY A 298 5.66 -18.70 33.43
C GLY A 298 6.66 -19.79 33.74
N ARG A 299 7.94 -19.46 33.73
CA ARG A 299 8.99 -20.34 34.28
C ARG A 299 8.53 -20.68 35.69
N GLY A 300 8.18 -21.94 35.91
CA GLY A 300 7.80 -22.46 37.20
C GLY A 300 8.88 -22.04 38.23
N ARG A 301 8.48 -21.23 39.19
CA ARG A 301 9.34 -20.96 40.35
C ARG A 301 9.54 -22.30 41.03
N ALA A 302 10.76 -22.83 40.92
CA ALA A 302 11.21 -23.91 41.74
C ALA A 302 10.98 -23.48 43.19
N ARG A 303 10.10 -24.19 43.89
CA ARG A 303 9.93 -24.05 45.32
C ARG A 303 11.20 -24.53 45.95
N HIS A 304 12.07 -23.60 46.32
CA HIS A 304 13.17 -23.90 47.26
C HIS A 304 12.53 -24.28 48.58
N GLY A 305 12.64 -25.55 48.92
CA GLY A 305 12.25 -26.07 50.22
C GLY A 305 13.01 -25.33 51.31
N ARG A 306 12.29 -24.76 52.23
CA ARG A 306 12.81 -24.15 53.45
C ARG A 306 13.35 -25.27 54.35
N PRO A 307 14.60 -25.22 54.85
CA PRO A 307 15.06 -26.21 55.81
C PRO A 307 14.28 -26.13 57.09
N ALA A 308 13.90 -27.31 57.64
CA ALA A 308 13.19 -27.46 58.91
C ALA A 308 14.05 -26.91 60.06
N ARG A 309 13.47 -26.07 60.90
CA ARG A 309 14.06 -25.66 62.19
C ARG A 309 14.01 -26.85 63.15
N PRO A 310 15.10 -27.13 63.90
CA PRO A 310 15.06 -28.14 64.99
C PRO A 310 14.16 -27.65 66.12
N GLY A 311 13.31 -28.54 66.59
CA GLY A 311 12.41 -28.31 67.71
C GLY A 311 13.17 -28.28 69.05
N PRO A 312 12.60 -27.66 70.12
CA PRO A 312 13.27 -27.55 71.40
C PRO A 312 13.29 -28.90 72.14
N ASP A 313 14.44 -29.21 72.73
CA ASP A 313 14.65 -30.34 73.64
C ASP A 313 13.63 -30.37 74.77
N ARG A 314 12.93 -31.47 74.91
CA ARG A 314 12.15 -31.78 76.13
C ARG A 314 13.09 -32.31 77.19
N ALA A 315 13.29 -31.48 78.22
CA ALA A 315 13.94 -31.90 79.46
C ALA A 315 13.10 -33.00 80.18
N GLY A 316 13.72 -34.10 80.49
CA GLY A 316 13.17 -35.13 81.29
C GLY A 316 13.16 -34.73 82.80
N PRO A 317 12.28 -35.33 83.61
CA PRO A 317 12.10 -34.97 85.05
C PRO A 317 13.24 -35.48 85.90
N PRO A 318 13.58 -34.79 87.05
CA PRO A 318 14.64 -35.19 87.95
C PRO A 318 14.27 -36.42 88.80
N ALA A 319 15.20 -37.32 88.98
CA ALA A 319 15.11 -38.40 89.95
C ALA A 319 15.46 -37.86 91.37
N THR A 320 14.64 -38.21 92.35
CA THR A 320 14.77 -38.02 93.80
C THR A 320 15.05 -39.34 94.48
N PRO A 321 15.48 -39.32 95.78
CA PRO A 321 16.83 -39.49 96.25
C PRO A 321 17.15 -40.94 96.48
#